data_cf658a9855cc5419cfb3033e922f5ac0
#
_entry.id   cf658a9855cc5419cfb3033e922f5ac0
#
_cell.length_a   1.000
_cell.length_b   1.000
_cell.length_c   1.000
_cell.angle_alpha   90.00
_cell.angle_beta   90.00
_cell.angle_gamma   90.00
#
_symmetry.space_group_name_H-M   'P 1'
#
loop_
_entity.id
_entity.type
_entity.pdbx_description
1 polymer ?
#
loop_
_entity_poly.entity_id
_entity_poly.type
_entity_poly.pdbx_seq_one_letter_code
_entity_poly.pdbx_strand_id
1 'polypeptide(L)'
;MTRFIFITGGVVSSLGKGLMAASLAALLQARGYRVRIRKFDPYLNVDPGTMSPYQHGEVYVTDDGAETDLDLGHYERFTGVSARQSDNVTSGRIYQTIIQKERRGDYLGATVQVIPHVTDAIMEFAKAETQDLDFVLCEIGGTVGDIESLPFIEAIRQLRNELGRERTLSVHVTLVPYIAAAGELKTKPTQHSVRELTSLGIQPDLLLCRCEHPLPETERAKIAAFCNVRKEAVIPALDAKSIYAVPLQYHAEGLDNEVLRAFGLESDGEPDLSRWDDIIDRQSNPEGEVTIGVVGKYVGLADAYKSLNEALTHGGLANRVKVNIKWIDAELFEQSEDEIATALEPMNAILVPGGFGERGSEGKIAAVKFARERHVPFFGICLGMQMACIEGARNTAGVVGASSTEFGLTTEPVVGIITEWMSQEGIQKRETGGDMGGTMRLGAYDAVLDGNSHVASIYGSQEISERHRHRYEVNVHYKDALEQGGLVFSGMSPDGELPEIVERPDHPWFIGVQFLPELKSRPFAPHPLFASCVKAALNQSRLV
;
A
#
# COMPACT_ATOMS: atom_id res chain seq x y z
N MET A 1 -5.35 -23.19 -19.17
CA MET A 1 -3.95 -22.83 -19.58
C MET A 1 -3.73 -21.38 -19.26
N THR A 2 -2.73 -21.06 -18.43
CA THR A 2 -2.46 -19.71 -17.95
C THR A 2 -1.88 -18.80 -19.03
N ARG A 3 -2.38 -17.58 -19.14
CA ARG A 3 -1.92 -16.51 -20.04
C ARG A 3 -1.18 -15.44 -19.26
N PHE A 4 -0.14 -14.86 -19.86
CA PHE A 4 0.71 -13.85 -19.24
C PHE A 4 0.57 -12.51 -19.96
N ILE A 5 0.33 -11.45 -19.20
CA ILE A 5 0.26 -10.08 -19.69
C ILE A 5 1.44 -9.31 -19.10
N PHE A 6 2.40 -8.93 -19.92
CA PHE A 6 3.56 -8.16 -19.50
C PHE A 6 3.29 -6.68 -19.67
N ILE A 7 3.43 -5.93 -18.58
CA ILE A 7 3.15 -4.50 -18.53
C ILE A 7 4.48 -3.78 -18.34
N THR A 8 4.87 -3.01 -19.33
CA THR A 8 6.08 -2.18 -19.31
C THR A 8 5.70 -0.70 -19.41
N GLY A 9 6.60 0.18 -19.02
CA GLY A 9 6.38 1.62 -19.14
C GLY A 9 7.59 2.34 -19.72
N GLY A 10 7.33 3.44 -20.37
CA GLY A 10 8.38 4.28 -20.94
C GLY A 10 8.06 5.76 -20.85
N VAL A 11 9.00 6.59 -21.29
CA VAL A 11 8.98 8.06 -21.26
C VAL A 11 9.37 8.63 -19.88
N VAL A 12 8.58 8.36 -18.82
CA VAL A 12 8.84 8.86 -17.45
C VAL A 12 8.37 7.82 -16.42
N SER A 13 8.85 7.95 -15.19
CA SER A 13 8.35 7.21 -14.02
C SER A 13 6.92 7.67 -13.65
N SER A 14 6.27 6.96 -12.75
CA SER A 14 4.94 7.32 -12.20
C SER A 14 3.83 7.46 -13.25
N LEU A 15 3.92 6.75 -14.37
CA LEU A 15 2.87 6.71 -15.41
C LEU A 15 1.59 5.99 -14.97
N GLY A 16 1.61 5.31 -13.83
CA GLY A 16 0.47 4.57 -13.32
C GLY A 16 0.37 3.13 -13.82
N LYS A 17 1.52 2.45 -14.06
CA LYS A 17 1.56 1.03 -14.43
C LYS A 17 0.82 0.15 -13.42
N GLY A 18 1.05 0.37 -12.10
CA GLY A 18 0.41 -0.38 -11.02
C GLY A 18 -1.10 -0.23 -11.03
N LEU A 19 -1.59 1.00 -11.17
CA LEU A 19 -3.02 1.27 -11.29
C LEU A 19 -3.62 0.66 -12.56
N MET A 20 -2.90 0.70 -13.67
CA MET A 20 -3.31 0.05 -14.91
C MET A 20 -3.40 -1.47 -14.75
N ALA A 21 -2.39 -2.10 -14.15
CA ALA A 21 -2.38 -3.53 -13.89
C ALA A 21 -3.56 -3.94 -12.99
N ALA A 22 -3.79 -3.20 -11.90
CA ALA A 22 -4.89 -3.40 -10.98
C ALA A 22 -6.26 -3.26 -11.68
N SER A 23 -6.42 -2.23 -12.51
CA SER A 23 -7.66 -1.96 -13.26
C SER A 23 -7.95 -3.04 -14.30
N LEU A 24 -6.94 -3.45 -15.08
CA LEU A 24 -7.11 -4.54 -16.04
C LEU A 24 -7.43 -5.87 -15.35
N ALA A 25 -6.76 -6.17 -14.24
CA ALA A 25 -7.05 -7.36 -13.45
C ALA A 25 -8.50 -7.36 -12.94
N ALA A 26 -8.97 -6.22 -12.43
CA ALA A 26 -10.36 -6.06 -11.98
C ALA A 26 -11.38 -6.26 -13.12
N LEU A 27 -11.08 -5.75 -14.32
CA LEU A 27 -11.93 -5.95 -15.51
C LEU A 27 -11.98 -7.43 -15.93
N LEU A 28 -10.84 -8.11 -15.93
CA LEU A 28 -10.79 -9.54 -16.24
C LEU A 28 -11.54 -10.38 -15.18
N GLN A 29 -11.42 -10.01 -13.89
CA GLN A 29 -12.21 -10.64 -12.83
C GLN A 29 -13.72 -10.40 -12.99
N ALA A 30 -14.14 -9.19 -13.39
CA ALA A 30 -15.54 -8.87 -13.65
C ALA A 30 -16.13 -9.71 -14.81
N ARG A 31 -15.27 -10.27 -15.66
CA ARG A 31 -15.60 -11.25 -16.70
C ARG A 31 -15.50 -12.71 -16.25
N GLY A 32 -15.24 -12.96 -14.97
CA GLY A 32 -15.19 -14.30 -14.38
C GLY A 32 -13.83 -15.00 -14.45
N TYR A 33 -12.75 -14.33 -14.88
CA TYR A 33 -11.41 -14.92 -14.92
C TYR A 33 -10.70 -14.85 -13.57
N ARG A 34 -9.90 -15.88 -13.27
CA ARG A 34 -9.02 -15.93 -12.10
C ARG A 34 -7.70 -15.24 -12.46
N VAL A 35 -7.42 -14.15 -11.77
CA VAL A 35 -6.30 -13.25 -12.10
C VAL A 35 -5.36 -13.08 -10.92
N ARG A 36 -4.06 -12.98 -11.18
CA ARG A 36 -3.03 -12.58 -10.23
C ARG A 36 -2.11 -11.53 -10.85
N ILE A 37 -1.62 -10.62 -10.02
CA ILE A 37 -0.67 -9.60 -10.47
C ILE A 37 0.66 -9.84 -9.77
N ARG A 38 1.77 -9.67 -10.51
CA ARG A 38 3.14 -9.77 -10.01
C ARG A 38 3.91 -8.51 -10.32
N LYS A 39 4.66 -8.05 -9.33
CA LYS A 39 5.53 -6.89 -9.40
C LYS A 39 6.98 -7.31 -9.53
N PHE A 40 7.67 -6.73 -10.51
CA PHE A 40 9.10 -6.91 -10.75
C PHE A 40 9.79 -5.57 -10.61
N ASP A 41 10.59 -5.41 -9.54
CA ASP A 41 11.26 -4.16 -9.23
C ASP A 41 12.75 -4.23 -9.58
N PRO A 42 13.23 -3.37 -10.51
CA PRO A 42 14.60 -3.47 -11.02
C PRO A 42 15.67 -2.89 -10.09
N TYR A 43 15.33 -2.34 -8.93
CA TYR A 43 16.32 -1.81 -8.00
C TYR A 43 17.08 -2.94 -7.25
N LEU A 44 18.31 -2.60 -6.76
CA LEU A 44 19.21 -3.54 -6.09
C LEU A 44 18.93 -3.75 -4.59
N ASN A 45 17.99 -3.04 -4.01
CA ASN A 45 17.54 -3.33 -2.66
C ASN A 45 16.89 -4.73 -2.62
N VAL A 46 17.18 -5.51 -1.57
CA VAL A 46 16.58 -6.85 -1.40
C VAL A 46 15.07 -6.74 -1.24
N ASP A 47 14.64 -5.73 -0.51
CA ASP A 47 13.26 -5.30 -0.31
C ASP A 47 13.22 -3.77 -0.03
N PRO A 48 12.03 -3.13 -0.02
CA PRO A 48 11.93 -1.69 0.25
C PRO A 48 11.96 -1.32 1.74
N GLY A 49 12.11 -2.27 2.66
CA GLY A 49 11.97 -2.06 4.11
C GLY A 49 12.90 -1.02 4.71
N THR A 50 14.09 -0.82 4.11
CA THR A 50 15.08 0.19 4.52
C THR A 50 15.08 1.45 3.66
N MET A 51 14.21 1.53 2.65
CA MET A 51 14.15 2.67 1.75
C MET A 51 13.44 3.86 2.40
N SER A 52 13.87 5.06 2.04
CA SER A 52 13.22 6.28 2.52
C SER A 52 11.83 6.44 1.91
N PRO A 53 10.78 6.72 2.72
CA PRO A 53 9.45 7.03 2.19
C PRO A 53 9.41 8.21 1.22
N TYR A 54 10.39 9.13 1.31
CA TYR A 54 10.53 10.25 0.36
C TYR A 54 10.90 9.82 -1.05
N GLN A 55 11.60 8.69 -1.20
CA GLN A 55 12.05 8.19 -2.49
C GLN A 55 11.17 7.09 -3.06
N HIS A 56 10.59 6.27 -2.18
CA HIS A 56 9.90 5.04 -2.58
C HIS A 56 8.39 5.04 -2.26
N GLY A 57 7.91 5.95 -1.40
CA GLY A 57 6.56 5.89 -0.85
C GLY A 57 6.45 4.95 0.35
N GLU A 58 5.23 4.53 0.68
CA GLU A 58 5.01 3.59 1.79
C GLU A 58 5.56 2.19 1.47
N VAL A 59 5.98 1.49 2.51
CA VAL A 59 6.29 0.06 2.45
C VAL A 59 5.01 -0.71 2.72
N TYR A 60 4.54 -1.44 1.72
CA TYR A 60 3.34 -2.28 1.84
C TYR A 60 3.72 -3.67 2.37
N VAL A 61 2.99 -4.18 3.37
CA VAL A 61 3.27 -5.47 3.99
C VAL A 61 2.17 -6.47 3.67
N THR A 62 2.56 -7.65 3.22
CA THR A 62 1.66 -8.77 2.91
C THR A 62 1.30 -9.58 4.16
N ASP A 63 0.28 -10.44 4.09
CA ASP A 63 -0.10 -11.32 5.22
C ASP A 63 1.04 -12.27 5.61
N ASP A 64 1.83 -12.75 4.66
CA ASP A 64 2.98 -13.65 4.86
C ASP A 64 4.30 -12.91 5.17
N GLY A 65 4.24 -11.62 5.50
CA GLY A 65 5.34 -10.83 6.04
C GLY A 65 6.36 -10.31 5.03
N ALA A 66 6.00 -10.18 3.76
CA ALA A 66 6.86 -9.49 2.81
C ALA A 66 6.71 -7.98 2.90
N GLU A 67 7.83 -7.27 2.97
CA GLU A 67 7.91 -5.82 2.71
C GLU A 67 8.00 -5.61 1.19
N THR A 68 7.07 -4.83 0.64
CA THR A 68 6.88 -4.71 -0.81
C THR A 68 6.63 -3.28 -1.25
N ASP A 69 6.64 -3.06 -2.57
CA ASP A 69 6.24 -1.81 -3.19
C ASP A 69 4.77 -1.48 -2.93
N LEU A 70 4.45 -0.19 -2.86
CA LEU A 70 3.09 0.33 -2.62
C LEU A 70 2.06 -0.11 -3.68
N ASP A 71 2.51 -0.49 -4.88
CA ASP A 71 1.63 -0.97 -5.95
C ASP A 71 0.87 -2.23 -5.56
N LEU A 72 1.43 -3.09 -4.67
CA LEU A 72 0.73 -4.27 -4.18
C LEU A 72 -0.55 -3.89 -3.42
N GLY A 73 -0.57 -2.74 -2.75
CA GLY A 73 -1.77 -2.17 -2.16
C GLY A 73 -2.85 -1.87 -3.20
N HIS A 74 -2.48 -1.31 -4.36
CA HIS A 74 -3.44 -1.13 -5.47
C HIS A 74 -3.96 -2.47 -5.97
N TYR A 75 -3.09 -3.48 -6.11
CA TYR A 75 -3.52 -4.80 -6.58
C TYR A 75 -4.56 -5.41 -5.65
N GLU A 76 -4.33 -5.40 -4.34
CA GLU A 76 -5.29 -5.92 -3.37
C GLU A 76 -6.61 -5.13 -3.33
N ARG A 77 -6.52 -3.79 -3.35
CA ARG A 77 -7.72 -2.93 -3.29
C ARG A 77 -8.63 -3.14 -4.49
N PHE A 78 -8.07 -3.38 -5.68
CA PHE A 78 -8.86 -3.53 -6.91
C PHE A 78 -9.36 -4.95 -7.13
N THR A 79 -8.53 -5.94 -6.84
CA THR A 79 -8.85 -7.35 -7.10
C THR A 79 -9.54 -8.05 -5.95
N GLY A 80 -9.38 -7.57 -4.73
CA GLY A 80 -9.80 -8.28 -3.52
C GLY A 80 -8.93 -9.49 -3.18
N VAL A 81 -7.89 -9.79 -3.96
CA VAL A 81 -6.97 -10.92 -3.74
C VAL A 81 -5.79 -10.45 -2.90
N SER A 82 -5.51 -11.12 -1.78
CA SER A 82 -4.34 -10.82 -0.94
C SER A 82 -3.05 -11.17 -1.66
N ALA A 83 -2.12 -10.22 -1.68
CA ALA A 83 -0.78 -10.40 -2.20
C ALA A 83 0.08 -11.27 -1.27
N ARG A 84 1.11 -11.89 -1.82
CA ARG A 84 2.05 -12.79 -1.11
C ARG A 84 3.48 -12.44 -1.48
N GLN A 85 4.44 -13.01 -0.76
CA GLN A 85 5.87 -12.90 -1.09
C GLN A 85 6.17 -13.33 -2.54
N SER A 86 5.40 -14.29 -3.07
CA SER A 86 5.51 -14.76 -4.45
C SER A 86 4.94 -13.80 -5.50
N ASP A 87 4.43 -12.63 -5.10
CA ASP A 87 3.89 -11.62 -6.02
C ASP A 87 4.81 -10.41 -6.21
N ASN A 88 5.92 -10.34 -5.47
CA ASN A 88 6.91 -9.28 -5.63
C ASN A 88 8.33 -9.83 -5.61
N VAL A 89 9.16 -9.38 -6.54
CA VAL A 89 10.59 -9.68 -6.57
C VAL A 89 11.39 -8.46 -7.02
N THR A 90 12.54 -8.24 -6.35
CA THR A 90 13.50 -7.19 -6.70
C THR A 90 14.73 -7.78 -7.40
N SER A 91 15.46 -6.97 -8.16
CA SER A 91 16.78 -7.36 -8.66
C SER A 91 17.69 -7.82 -7.52
N GLY A 92 17.71 -7.07 -6.40
CA GLY A 92 18.55 -7.39 -5.25
C GLY A 92 18.28 -8.79 -4.71
N ARG A 93 17.02 -9.17 -4.54
CA ARG A 93 16.63 -10.52 -4.09
C ARG A 93 17.04 -11.62 -5.07
N ILE A 94 16.89 -11.39 -6.39
CA ILE A 94 17.32 -12.34 -7.42
C ILE A 94 18.84 -12.53 -7.39
N TYR A 95 19.60 -11.43 -7.43
CA TYR A 95 21.07 -11.50 -7.41
C TYR A 95 21.58 -12.12 -6.11
N GLN A 96 21.02 -11.76 -4.96
CA GLN A 96 21.37 -12.38 -3.68
C GLN A 96 21.19 -13.89 -3.71
N THR A 97 20.05 -14.37 -4.21
CA THR A 97 19.75 -15.80 -4.33
C THR A 97 20.75 -16.52 -5.25
N ILE A 98 21.09 -15.91 -6.38
CA ILE A 98 22.04 -16.49 -7.36
C ILE A 98 23.44 -16.53 -6.76
N ILE A 99 23.89 -15.46 -6.10
CA ILE A 99 25.21 -15.40 -5.45
C ILE A 99 25.29 -16.44 -4.31
N GLN A 100 24.24 -16.58 -3.51
CA GLN A 100 24.19 -17.61 -2.46
C GLN A 100 24.27 -19.04 -3.05
N LYS A 101 23.55 -19.31 -4.15
CA LYS A 101 23.64 -20.61 -4.87
C LYS A 101 25.06 -20.85 -5.41
N GLU A 102 25.69 -19.82 -6.00
CA GLU A 102 27.07 -19.92 -6.48
C GLU A 102 28.04 -20.26 -5.34
N ARG A 103 27.96 -19.55 -4.21
CA ARG A 103 28.82 -19.79 -3.05
C ARG A 103 28.63 -21.17 -2.41
N ARG A 104 27.45 -21.75 -2.52
CA ARG A 104 27.19 -23.16 -2.09
C ARG A 104 27.69 -24.21 -3.09
N GLY A 105 28.04 -23.81 -4.32
CA GLY A 105 28.46 -24.72 -5.38
C GLY A 105 27.32 -25.36 -6.18
N ASP A 106 26.12 -24.82 -6.09
CA ASP A 106 24.92 -25.36 -6.76
C ASP A 106 25.07 -25.38 -8.30
N TYR A 107 25.94 -24.52 -8.86
CA TYR A 107 26.21 -24.45 -10.30
C TYR A 107 27.38 -25.35 -10.78
N LEU A 108 27.94 -26.21 -9.90
CA LEU A 108 28.93 -27.24 -10.24
C LEU A 108 30.16 -26.68 -11.00
N GLY A 109 30.59 -25.47 -10.73
CA GLY A 109 31.75 -24.81 -11.37
C GLY A 109 31.43 -24.13 -12.71
N ALA A 110 30.17 -24.06 -13.12
CA ALA A 110 29.79 -23.29 -14.30
C ALA A 110 30.01 -21.76 -14.10
N THR A 111 30.31 -21.06 -15.19
CA THR A 111 30.34 -19.59 -15.16
C THR A 111 28.91 -19.06 -15.03
N VAL A 112 28.64 -18.35 -13.92
CA VAL A 112 27.32 -17.75 -13.66
C VAL A 112 27.24 -16.38 -14.34
N GLN A 113 26.24 -16.13 -15.16
CA GLN A 113 26.05 -14.95 -15.98
C GLN A 113 24.60 -14.42 -15.87
N VAL A 114 24.36 -13.18 -16.31
CA VAL A 114 23.01 -12.62 -16.34
C VAL A 114 22.10 -13.48 -17.23
N ILE A 115 22.57 -13.86 -18.42
CA ILE A 115 21.94 -14.85 -19.28
C ILE A 115 22.79 -16.15 -19.20
N PRO A 116 22.22 -17.31 -18.80
CA PRO A 116 20.79 -17.53 -18.52
C PRO A 116 20.38 -17.36 -17.04
N HIS A 117 21.28 -17.28 -16.08
CA HIS A 117 20.97 -17.55 -14.67
C HIS A 117 20.02 -16.52 -14.04
N VAL A 118 20.20 -15.22 -14.32
CA VAL A 118 19.30 -14.16 -13.82
C VAL A 118 17.99 -14.20 -14.59
N THR A 119 18.03 -14.33 -15.91
CA THR A 119 16.82 -14.42 -16.74
C THR A 119 15.98 -15.64 -16.42
N ASP A 120 16.59 -16.79 -16.18
CA ASP A 120 15.88 -18.01 -15.78
C ASP A 120 15.17 -17.82 -14.42
N ALA A 121 15.86 -17.22 -13.43
CA ALA A 121 15.27 -16.95 -12.13
C ALA A 121 14.05 -15.99 -12.24
N ILE A 122 14.11 -14.98 -13.10
CA ILE A 122 12.99 -14.08 -13.38
C ILE A 122 11.83 -14.85 -14.05
N MET A 123 12.12 -15.68 -15.04
CA MET A 123 11.10 -16.49 -15.73
C MET A 123 10.47 -17.53 -14.82
N GLU A 124 11.25 -18.17 -13.95
CA GLU A 124 10.75 -19.10 -12.92
C GLU A 124 9.80 -18.38 -11.96
N PHE A 125 10.19 -17.21 -11.47
CA PHE A 125 9.32 -16.38 -10.63
C PHE A 125 8.01 -16.02 -11.35
N ALA A 126 8.07 -15.62 -12.62
CA ALA A 126 6.87 -15.30 -13.40
C ALA A 126 5.91 -16.49 -13.54
N LYS A 127 6.45 -17.71 -13.66
CA LYS A 127 5.66 -18.95 -13.88
C LYS A 127 5.24 -19.65 -12.59
N ALA A 128 5.81 -19.30 -11.43
CA ALA A 128 5.54 -20.00 -10.17
C ALA A 128 4.06 -19.91 -9.76
N GLU A 129 3.48 -20.95 -9.19
CA GLU A 129 2.12 -20.96 -8.61
C GLU A 129 1.01 -20.42 -9.54
N THR A 130 1.07 -20.74 -10.84
CA THR A 130 0.11 -20.21 -11.83
C THR A 130 -0.92 -21.21 -12.35
N GLN A 131 -0.89 -22.47 -11.88
CA GLN A 131 -1.64 -23.59 -12.46
C GLN A 131 -3.17 -23.39 -12.46
N ASP A 132 -3.68 -22.72 -11.44
CA ASP A 132 -5.12 -22.48 -11.27
C ASP A 132 -5.57 -21.10 -11.75
N LEU A 133 -4.70 -20.36 -12.45
CA LEU A 133 -4.97 -19.00 -12.93
C LEU A 133 -5.27 -18.99 -14.42
N ASP A 134 -6.18 -18.10 -14.82
CA ASP A 134 -6.47 -17.84 -16.21
C ASP A 134 -5.52 -16.78 -16.77
N PHE A 135 -5.21 -15.75 -15.97
CA PHE A 135 -4.27 -14.69 -16.32
C PHE A 135 -3.30 -14.38 -15.17
N VAL A 136 -2.06 -14.10 -15.56
CA VAL A 136 -1.04 -13.50 -14.69
C VAL A 136 -0.57 -12.21 -15.34
N LEU A 137 -0.74 -11.09 -14.64
CA LEU A 137 -0.24 -9.78 -15.05
C LEU A 137 1.13 -9.56 -14.41
N CYS A 138 2.14 -9.34 -15.22
CA CYS A 138 3.51 -9.10 -14.78
C CYS A 138 3.84 -7.62 -15.01
N GLU A 139 3.82 -6.82 -13.95
CA GLU A 139 4.20 -5.42 -14.03
C GLU A 139 5.70 -5.26 -13.84
N ILE A 140 6.37 -4.67 -14.82
CA ILE A 140 7.80 -4.40 -14.77
C ILE A 140 8.01 -2.97 -14.29
N GLY A 141 8.66 -2.83 -13.15
CA GLY A 141 9.07 -1.54 -12.58
C GLY A 141 10.11 -0.83 -13.44
N GLY A 142 10.34 0.44 -13.15
CA GLY A 142 11.27 1.28 -13.91
C GLY A 142 10.73 1.72 -15.28
N THR A 143 11.62 2.26 -16.07
CA THR A 143 11.35 2.80 -17.41
C THR A 143 12.12 1.98 -18.44
N VAL A 144 11.48 1.64 -19.56
CA VAL A 144 12.17 0.95 -20.67
C VAL A 144 13.29 1.85 -21.20
N GLY A 145 14.49 1.30 -21.27
CA GLY A 145 15.74 2.03 -21.56
C GLY A 145 16.65 2.20 -20.34
N ASP A 146 16.12 2.06 -19.12
CA ASP A 146 16.95 2.06 -17.93
C ASP A 146 17.79 0.77 -17.84
N ILE A 147 19.06 0.89 -17.45
CA ILE A 147 20.01 -0.23 -17.40
C ILE A 147 19.50 -1.31 -16.45
N GLU A 148 18.94 -0.93 -15.33
CA GLU A 148 18.43 -1.83 -14.29
C GLU A 148 17.29 -2.73 -14.79
N SER A 149 16.50 -2.28 -15.76
CA SER A 149 15.35 -3.00 -16.30
C SER A 149 15.76 -4.07 -17.32
N LEU A 150 16.96 -4.00 -17.90
CA LEU A 150 17.37 -4.86 -19.03
C LEU A 150 17.24 -6.36 -18.75
N PRO A 151 17.66 -6.90 -17.59
CA PRO A 151 17.50 -8.33 -17.31
C PRO A 151 16.03 -8.79 -17.31
N PHE A 152 15.11 -7.93 -16.82
CA PHE A 152 13.68 -8.22 -16.81
C PHE A 152 13.09 -8.18 -18.23
N ILE A 153 13.45 -7.18 -19.03
CA ILE A 153 13.00 -7.09 -20.43
C ILE A 153 13.50 -8.27 -21.23
N GLU A 154 14.75 -8.68 -21.03
CA GLU A 154 15.33 -9.86 -21.69
C GLU A 154 14.61 -11.15 -21.26
N ALA A 155 14.33 -11.32 -19.96
CA ALA A 155 13.58 -12.48 -19.46
C ALA A 155 12.18 -12.55 -20.07
N ILE A 156 11.46 -11.41 -20.17
CA ILE A 156 10.15 -11.35 -20.83
C ILE A 156 10.25 -11.73 -22.29
N ARG A 157 11.26 -11.21 -23.02
CA ARG A 157 11.49 -11.55 -24.41
C ARG A 157 11.67 -13.06 -24.60
N GLN A 158 12.47 -13.68 -23.74
CA GLN A 158 12.68 -15.13 -23.73
C GLN A 158 11.40 -15.90 -23.40
N LEU A 159 10.68 -15.48 -22.37
CA LEU A 159 9.44 -16.12 -21.94
C LEU A 159 8.33 -16.03 -23.00
N ARG A 160 8.25 -14.89 -23.73
CA ARG A 160 7.34 -14.76 -24.88
C ARG A 160 7.68 -15.72 -26.01
N ASN A 161 8.97 -15.96 -26.27
CA ASN A 161 9.40 -16.96 -27.26
C ASN A 161 9.08 -18.39 -26.81
N GLU A 162 9.26 -18.70 -25.51
CA GLU A 162 8.97 -20.02 -24.94
C GLU A 162 7.48 -20.35 -24.98
N LEU A 163 6.63 -19.40 -24.57
CA LEU A 163 5.19 -19.62 -24.38
C LEU A 163 4.34 -19.37 -25.63
N GLY A 164 4.86 -18.57 -26.58
CA GLY A 164 4.13 -18.19 -27.80
C GLY A 164 3.13 -17.05 -27.60
N ARG A 165 2.63 -16.51 -28.71
CA ARG A 165 1.71 -15.37 -28.73
C ARG A 165 0.31 -15.71 -28.22
N GLU A 166 -0.11 -16.95 -28.31
CA GLU A 166 -1.39 -17.43 -27.78
C GLU A 166 -1.45 -17.41 -26.26
N ARG A 167 -0.29 -17.32 -25.59
CA ARG A 167 -0.17 -17.30 -24.14
C ARG A 167 0.44 -16.03 -23.58
N THR A 168 0.91 -15.12 -24.43
CA THR A 168 1.61 -13.90 -23.96
C THR A 168 1.12 -12.65 -24.68
N LEU A 169 0.97 -11.58 -23.91
CA LEU A 169 0.60 -10.26 -24.39
C LEU A 169 1.54 -9.22 -23.80
N SER A 170 1.95 -8.23 -24.59
CA SER A 170 2.73 -7.09 -24.13
C SER A 170 1.90 -5.81 -24.20
N VAL A 171 1.70 -5.19 -23.04
CA VAL A 171 1.08 -3.87 -22.92
C VAL A 171 2.17 -2.87 -22.54
N HIS A 172 2.25 -1.77 -23.29
CA HIS A 172 3.22 -0.72 -23.02
C HIS A 172 2.52 0.58 -22.65
N VAL A 173 2.80 1.07 -21.45
CA VAL A 173 2.25 2.33 -20.93
C VAL A 173 3.16 3.48 -21.34
N THR A 174 2.58 4.50 -21.96
CA THR A 174 3.32 5.65 -22.48
C THR A 174 2.64 6.98 -22.11
N LEU A 175 3.28 8.08 -22.43
CA LEU A 175 2.77 9.43 -22.22
C LEU A 175 2.54 10.14 -23.55
N VAL A 176 1.37 10.75 -23.69
CA VAL A 176 1.03 11.69 -24.76
C VAL A 176 0.84 13.07 -24.14
N PRO A 177 1.92 13.85 -23.95
CA PRO A 177 1.84 15.13 -23.25
C PRO A 177 1.12 16.18 -24.09
N TYR A 178 0.37 17.04 -23.41
CA TYR A 178 -0.17 18.27 -23.97
C TYR A 178 0.84 19.41 -23.79
N ILE A 179 1.20 20.07 -24.87
CA ILE A 179 2.09 21.24 -24.84
C ILE A 179 1.22 22.50 -24.89
N ALA A 180 0.97 23.11 -23.74
CA ALA A 180 0.09 24.26 -23.61
C ALA A 180 0.48 25.42 -24.54
N ALA A 181 1.79 25.70 -24.71
CA ALA A 181 2.29 26.75 -25.59
C ALA A 181 1.99 26.49 -27.09
N ALA A 182 1.84 25.21 -27.49
CA ALA A 182 1.53 24.82 -28.86
C ALA A 182 0.04 24.47 -29.05
N GLY A 183 -0.72 24.33 -27.96
CA GLY A 183 -2.13 23.97 -28.00
C GLY A 183 -2.41 22.56 -28.56
N GLU A 184 -1.44 21.62 -28.44
CA GLU A 184 -1.57 20.33 -29.08
C GLU A 184 -0.94 19.17 -28.27
N LEU A 185 -1.47 17.97 -28.47
CA LEU A 185 -0.90 16.72 -27.98
C LEU A 185 0.32 16.30 -28.82
N LYS A 186 1.34 15.77 -28.16
CA LYS A 186 2.58 15.30 -28.81
C LYS A 186 2.71 13.79 -28.75
N THR A 187 2.67 13.14 -29.90
CA THR A 187 2.78 11.68 -30.04
C THR A 187 4.23 11.16 -30.11
N LYS A 188 5.21 12.04 -30.28
CA LYS A 188 6.63 11.67 -30.39
C LYS A 188 7.19 10.92 -29.19
N PRO A 189 6.91 11.30 -27.91
CA PRO A 189 7.39 10.55 -26.75
C PRO A 189 6.94 9.08 -26.78
N THR A 190 5.67 8.83 -27.10
CA THR A 190 5.13 7.47 -27.29
C THR A 190 5.87 6.71 -28.37
N GLN A 191 6.08 7.32 -29.55
CA GLN A 191 6.79 6.68 -30.68
C GLN A 191 8.23 6.31 -30.31
N HIS A 192 8.94 7.17 -29.58
CA HIS A 192 10.31 6.91 -29.12
C HIS A 192 10.34 5.79 -28.10
N SER A 193 9.43 5.80 -27.13
CA SER A 193 9.34 4.76 -26.09
C SER A 193 9.05 3.37 -26.69
N VAL A 194 8.13 3.28 -27.63
CA VAL A 194 7.84 2.02 -28.35
C VAL A 194 9.04 1.57 -29.19
N ARG A 195 9.74 2.51 -29.84
CA ARG A 195 10.97 2.18 -30.58
C ARG A 195 12.04 1.60 -29.67
N GLU A 196 12.21 2.16 -28.48
CA GLU A 196 13.16 1.63 -27.49
C GLU A 196 12.82 0.20 -27.09
N LEU A 197 11.55 -0.07 -26.70
CA LEU A 197 11.10 -1.42 -26.38
C LEU A 197 11.30 -2.40 -27.54
N THR A 198 11.00 -1.96 -28.76
CA THR A 198 11.17 -2.78 -29.97
C THR A 198 12.64 -3.07 -30.26
N SER A 199 13.55 -2.14 -29.98
CA SER A 199 15.01 -2.35 -30.11
C SER A 199 15.52 -3.44 -29.19
N LEU A 200 14.85 -3.68 -28.04
CA LEU A 200 15.10 -4.77 -27.11
C LEU A 200 14.39 -6.09 -27.50
N GLY A 201 13.76 -6.14 -28.67
CA GLY A 201 13.14 -7.34 -29.23
C GLY A 201 11.69 -7.60 -28.80
N ILE A 202 11.00 -6.63 -28.21
CA ILE A 202 9.59 -6.74 -27.81
C ILE A 202 8.75 -5.74 -28.60
N GLN A 203 7.92 -6.24 -29.51
CA GLN A 203 6.85 -5.45 -30.12
C GLN A 203 5.65 -5.43 -29.15
N PRO A 204 5.17 -4.26 -28.70
CA PRO A 204 3.95 -4.21 -27.90
C PRO A 204 2.74 -4.62 -28.73
N ASP A 205 1.79 -5.29 -28.09
CA ASP A 205 0.52 -5.69 -28.69
C ASP A 205 -0.56 -4.61 -28.45
N LEU A 206 -0.51 -3.96 -27.27
CA LEU A 206 -1.37 -2.84 -26.89
C LEU A 206 -0.54 -1.68 -26.33
N LEU A 207 -1.03 -0.47 -26.58
CA LEU A 207 -0.49 0.77 -26.00
C LEU A 207 -1.54 1.41 -25.09
N LEU A 208 -1.15 1.71 -23.85
CA LEU A 208 -1.93 2.55 -22.97
C LEU A 208 -1.30 3.94 -22.94
N CYS A 209 -2.00 4.92 -23.51
CA CYS A 209 -1.51 6.26 -23.72
C CYS A 209 -2.05 7.21 -22.66
N ARG A 210 -1.27 7.44 -21.58
CA ARG A 210 -1.66 8.43 -20.58
C ARG A 210 -1.68 9.82 -21.17
N CYS A 211 -2.76 10.57 -20.93
CA CYS A 211 -2.97 11.91 -21.45
C CYS A 211 -3.89 12.72 -20.53
N GLU A 212 -3.63 14.03 -20.43
CA GLU A 212 -4.46 14.98 -19.68
C GLU A 212 -5.72 15.40 -20.47
N HIS A 213 -5.66 15.33 -21.78
CA HIS A 213 -6.73 15.72 -22.69
C HIS A 213 -7.19 14.53 -23.55
N PRO A 214 -8.46 14.50 -24.00
CA PRO A 214 -8.95 13.45 -24.89
C PRO A 214 -8.03 13.29 -26.10
N LEU A 215 -7.67 12.04 -26.43
CA LEU A 215 -6.81 11.70 -27.56
C LEU A 215 -7.65 11.68 -28.85
N PRO A 216 -7.46 12.65 -29.78
CA PRO A 216 -8.21 12.68 -31.01
C PRO A 216 -7.93 11.46 -31.89
N GLU A 217 -8.90 11.11 -32.71
CA GLU A 217 -8.83 9.94 -33.58
C GLU A 217 -7.67 10.00 -34.58
N THR A 218 -7.29 11.20 -35.02
CA THR A 218 -6.13 11.44 -35.91
C THR A 218 -4.81 11.10 -35.22
N GLU A 219 -4.62 11.49 -33.96
CA GLU A 219 -3.44 11.17 -33.15
C GLU A 219 -3.40 9.70 -32.78
N ARG A 220 -4.56 9.10 -32.46
CA ARG A 220 -4.70 7.66 -32.23
C ARG A 220 -4.26 6.84 -33.45
N ALA A 221 -4.76 7.20 -34.64
CA ALA A 221 -4.36 6.57 -35.91
C ALA A 221 -2.87 6.76 -36.20
N LYS A 222 -2.33 7.95 -35.94
CA LYS A 222 -0.91 8.25 -36.09
C LYS A 222 -0.03 7.41 -35.16
N ILE A 223 -0.39 7.30 -33.87
CA ILE A 223 0.33 6.45 -32.93
C ILE A 223 0.31 5.00 -33.44
N ALA A 224 -0.86 4.48 -33.81
CA ALA A 224 -1.03 3.13 -34.32
C ALA A 224 -0.09 2.83 -35.49
N ALA A 225 -0.05 3.72 -36.49
CA ALA A 225 0.78 3.57 -37.68
C ALA A 225 2.29 3.59 -37.36
N PHE A 226 2.74 4.53 -36.48
CA PHE A 226 4.17 4.65 -36.15
C PHE A 226 4.66 3.58 -35.16
N CYS A 227 3.78 3.04 -34.33
CA CYS A 227 4.11 2.03 -33.35
C CYS A 227 3.80 0.60 -33.79
N ASN A 228 3.32 0.42 -35.04
CA ASN A 228 2.97 -0.86 -35.64
C ASN A 228 1.99 -1.68 -34.77
N VAL A 229 0.94 -1.02 -34.28
CA VAL A 229 -0.17 -1.63 -33.57
C VAL A 229 -1.50 -1.32 -34.28
N ARG A 230 -2.54 -2.08 -33.98
CA ARG A 230 -3.88 -1.75 -34.45
C ARG A 230 -4.37 -0.45 -33.80
N LYS A 231 -5.22 0.30 -34.47
CA LYS A 231 -5.77 1.55 -33.94
C LYS A 231 -6.59 1.32 -32.67
N GLU A 232 -7.37 0.25 -32.62
CA GLU A 232 -8.16 -0.16 -31.45
C GLU A 232 -7.28 -0.57 -30.28
N ALA A 233 -6.04 -0.99 -30.53
CA ALA A 233 -5.05 -1.34 -29.52
C ALA A 233 -4.30 -0.12 -28.94
N VAL A 234 -4.60 1.09 -29.40
CA VAL A 234 -4.15 2.35 -28.78
C VAL A 234 -5.24 2.83 -27.84
N ILE A 235 -5.09 2.57 -26.56
CA ILE A 235 -6.07 2.87 -25.51
C ILE A 235 -5.72 4.22 -24.87
N PRO A 236 -6.58 5.24 -24.94
CA PRO A 236 -6.42 6.46 -24.17
C PRO A 236 -6.59 6.20 -22.67
N ALA A 237 -5.70 6.77 -21.87
CA ALA A 237 -5.74 6.71 -20.41
C ALA A 237 -5.79 8.13 -19.86
N LEU A 238 -6.99 8.70 -19.83
CA LEU A 238 -7.24 10.04 -19.29
C LEU A 238 -7.04 10.07 -17.77
N ASP A 239 -6.53 11.19 -17.28
CA ASP A 239 -6.43 11.44 -15.85
C ASP A 239 -7.84 11.43 -15.22
N ALA A 240 -8.02 10.56 -14.23
CA ALA A 240 -9.29 10.37 -13.55
C ALA A 240 -9.37 11.18 -12.26
N LYS A 241 -10.57 11.65 -11.89
CA LYS A 241 -10.80 12.32 -10.61
C LYS A 241 -10.66 11.38 -9.40
N SER A 242 -10.92 10.09 -9.62
CA SER A 242 -10.77 9.01 -8.65
C SER A 242 -10.09 7.82 -9.29
N ILE A 243 -9.19 7.17 -8.58
CA ILE A 243 -8.55 5.94 -9.07
C ILE A 243 -9.60 4.83 -9.30
N TYR A 244 -10.71 4.84 -8.58
CA TYR A 244 -11.79 3.86 -8.72
C TYR A 244 -12.67 4.06 -9.97
N ALA A 245 -12.54 5.20 -10.65
CA ALA A 245 -13.16 5.41 -11.97
C ALA A 245 -12.35 4.79 -13.13
N VAL A 246 -11.09 4.46 -12.89
CA VAL A 246 -10.17 4.00 -13.95
C VAL A 246 -10.63 2.69 -14.60
N PRO A 247 -11.10 1.66 -13.88
CA PRO A 247 -11.63 0.45 -14.53
C PRO A 247 -12.79 0.74 -15.49
N LEU A 248 -13.73 1.62 -15.11
CA LEU A 248 -14.85 2.02 -15.96
C LEU A 248 -14.38 2.75 -17.23
N GLN A 249 -13.40 3.66 -17.08
CA GLN A 249 -12.83 4.39 -18.22
C GLN A 249 -12.11 3.44 -19.18
N TYR A 250 -11.30 2.52 -18.69
CA TYR A 250 -10.57 1.57 -19.51
C TYR A 250 -11.49 0.58 -20.22
N HIS A 251 -12.58 0.16 -19.57
CA HIS A 251 -13.61 -0.65 -20.20
C HIS A 251 -14.29 0.13 -21.35
N ALA A 252 -14.69 1.39 -21.10
CA ALA A 252 -15.31 2.24 -22.11
C ALA A 252 -14.39 2.48 -23.33
N GLU A 253 -13.07 2.52 -23.13
CA GLU A 253 -12.08 2.60 -24.22
C GLU A 253 -11.76 1.24 -24.86
N GLY A 254 -12.34 0.14 -24.36
CA GLY A 254 -12.25 -1.19 -24.93
C GLY A 254 -11.01 -2.00 -24.54
N LEU A 255 -10.29 -1.63 -23.46
CA LEU A 255 -9.05 -2.30 -23.04
C LEU A 255 -9.21 -3.80 -22.84
N ASP A 256 -10.18 -4.23 -22.06
CA ASP A 256 -10.44 -5.64 -21.75
C ASP A 256 -10.90 -6.41 -22.99
N ASN A 257 -11.71 -5.81 -23.87
CA ASN A 257 -12.12 -6.41 -25.14
C ASN A 257 -10.91 -6.64 -26.05
N GLU A 258 -9.98 -5.67 -26.16
CA GLU A 258 -8.78 -5.82 -26.97
C GLU A 258 -7.82 -6.87 -26.39
N VAL A 259 -7.72 -6.98 -25.07
CA VAL A 259 -6.94 -8.06 -24.40
C VAL A 259 -7.53 -9.44 -24.74
N LEU A 260 -8.83 -9.63 -24.58
CA LEU A 260 -9.49 -10.91 -24.93
C LEU A 260 -9.33 -11.24 -26.41
N ARG A 261 -9.56 -10.27 -27.29
CA ARG A 261 -9.37 -10.42 -28.73
C ARG A 261 -7.93 -10.84 -29.09
N ALA A 262 -6.92 -10.23 -28.44
CA ALA A 262 -5.52 -10.54 -28.71
C ALA A 262 -5.14 -11.99 -28.34
N PHE A 263 -5.82 -12.56 -27.35
CA PHE A 263 -5.69 -13.98 -26.99
C PHE A 263 -6.65 -14.91 -27.76
N GLY A 264 -7.44 -14.40 -28.70
CA GLY A 264 -8.42 -15.19 -29.43
C GLY A 264 -9.55 -15.71 -28.55
N LEU A 265 -9.86 -15.02 -27.46
CA LEU A 265 -10.97 -15.35 -26.58
C LEU A 265 -12.23 -14.60 -27.01
N GLU A 266 -13.37 -15.30 -26.98
CA GLU A 266 -14.66 -14.67 -27.21
C GLU A 266 -15.02 -13.80 -26.00
N SER A 267 -15.62 -12.65 -26.27
CA SER A 267 -16.17 -11.78 -25.25
C SER A 267 -17.63 -12.19 -25.00
N ASP A 268 -17.85 -13.11 -24.05
CA ASP A 268 -19.21 -13.54 -23.67
C ASP A 268 -19.90 -12.48 -22.81
N GLY A 269 -20.40 -11.42 -23.44
CA GLY A 269 -21.15 -10.34 -22.76
C GLY A 269 -20.27 -9.23 -22.17
N GLU A 270 -20.95 -8.31 -21.48
CA GLU A 270 -20.31 -7.19 -20.78
C GLU A 270 -19.89 -7.60 -19.37
N PRO A 271 -18.77 -7.04 -18.83
CA PRO A 271 -18.37 -7.29 -17.44
C PRO A 271 -19.38 -6.68 -16.45
N ASP A 272 -19.60 -7.33 -15.32
CA ASP A 272 -20.36 -6.73 -14.22
C ASP A 272 -19.50 -5.70 -13.47
N LEU A 273 -19.74 -4.43 -13.75
CA LEU A 273 -19.05 -3.30 -13.13
C LEU A 273 -19.92 -2.54 -12.11
N SER A 274 -21.09 -3.06 -11.77
CA SER A 274 -22.07 -2.41 -10.88
C SER A 274 -21.48 -1.97 -9.53
N ARG A 275 -20.56 -2.76 -8.97
CA ARG A 275 -19.87 -2.43 -7.72
C ARG A 275 -18.94 -1.21 -7.87
N TRP A 276 -18.36 -0.99 -9.05
CA TRP A 276 -17.55 0.18 -9.34
C TRP A 276 -18.40 1.43 -9.52
N ASP A 277 -19.54 1.30 -10.19
CA ASP A 277 -20.54 2.37 -10.33
C ASP A 277 -21.05 2.84 -8.96
N ASP A 278 -21.35 1.92 -8.02
CA ASP A 278 -21.77 2.26 -6.66
C ASP A 278 -20.70 3.06 -5.90
N ILE A 279 -19.42 2.69 -6.03
CA ILE A 279 -18.32 3.47 -5.41
C ILE A 279 -18.27 4.88 -5.98
N ILE A 280 -18.35 5.02 -7.29
CA ILE A 280 -18.30 6.33 -7.95
C ILE A 280 -19.52 7.17 -7.58
N ASP A 281 -20.71 6.56 -7.48
CA ASP A 281 -21.92 7.24 -7.00
C ASP A 281 -21.71 7.78 -5.57
N ARG A 282 -21.25 6.94 -4.64
CA ARG A 282 -20.98 7.36 -3.25
C ARG A 282 -19.92 8.46 -3.14
N GLN A 283 -18.88 8.43 -3.98
CA GLN A 283 -17.86 9.48 -4.01
C GLN A 283 -18.38 10.80 -4.61
N SER A 284 -19.25 10.71 -5.61
CA SER A 284 -19.76 11.87 -6.34
C SER A 284 -20.92 12.54 -5.62
N ASN A 285 -21.70 11.78 -4.83
CA ASN A 285 -22.91 12.21 -4.15
C ASN A 285 -22.82 11.95 -2.63
N PRO A 286 -21.85 12.53 -1.91
CA PRO A 286 -21.74 12.35 -0.46
C PRO A 286 -22.89 13.04 0.27
N GLU A 287 -23.41 12.44 1.34
CA GLU A 287 -24.49 12.95 2.19
C GLU A 287 -24.00 13.97 3.23
N GLY A 288 -22.70 14.20 3.31
CA GLY A 288 -22.05 15.13 4.21
C GLY A 288 -20.54 15.09 4.07
N GLU A 289 -19.85 15.82 4.92
CA GLU A 289 -18.38 15.80 4.97
C GLU A 289 -17.87 15.86 6.41
N VAL A 290 -16.68 15.29 6.61
CA VAL A 290 -15.93 15.35 7.87
C VAL A 290 -14.49 15.70 7.60
N THR A 291 -13.85 16.37 8.56
CA THR A 291 -12.42 16.71 8.50
C THR A 291 -11.68 15.92 9.57
N ILE A 292 -10.70 15.11 9.15
CA ILE A 292 -9.83 14.33 10.04
C ILE A 292 -8.44 14.93 10.02
N GLY A 293 -7.95 15.33 11.21
CA GLY A 293 -6.59 15.82 11.41
C GLY A 293 -5.63 14.64 11.57
N VAL A 294 -4.73 14.46 10.61
CA VAL A 294 -3.68 13.44 10.67
C VAL A 294 -2.38 14.08 11.15
N VAL A 295 -1.99 13.78 12.40
CA VAL A 295 -0.80 14.34 13.04
C VAL A 295 0.39 13.42 12.80
N GLY A 296 1.25 13.79 11.85
CA GLY A 296 2.34 12.94 11.35
C GLY A 296 3.64 13.68 11.06
N LYS A 297 4.59 12.99 10.41
CA LYS A 297 5.93 13.51 10.06
C LYS A 297 6.10 13.90 8.58
N TYR A 298 5.47 13.17 7.69
CA TYR A 298 5.70 13.27 6.23
C TYR A 298 4.54 13.95 5.54
N VAL A 299 4.10 15.06 6.11
CA VAL A 299 2.84 15.74 5.74
C VAL A 299 2.79 16.28 4.29
N GLY A 300 3.94 16.41 3.63
CA GLY A 300 4.03 16.84 2.23
C GLY A 300 4.06 15.72 1.20
N LEU A 301 3.99 14.45 1.61
CA LEU A 301 4.21 13.30 0.73
C LEU A 301 3.00 12.34 0.72
N ALA A 302 2.14 12.49 -0.27
CA ALA A 302 0.92 11.67 -0.38
C ALA A 302 1.19 10.16 -0.47
N ASP A 303 2.28 9.76 -1.13
CA ASP A 303 2.63 8.36 -1.32
C ASP A 303 3.22 7.69 -0.07
N ALA A 304 3.73 8.46 0.92
CA ALA A 304 4.20 7.91 2.19
C ALA A 304 3.07 7.35 3.07
N TYR A 305 1.82 7.77 2.80
CA TYR A 305 0.62 7.37 3.54
C TYR A 305 -0.50 6.91 2.60
N LYS A 306 -0.12 6.26 1.50
CA LYS A 306 -1.07 5.87 0.45
C LYS A 306 -2.20 5.00 0.98
N SER A 307 -1.88 3.93 1.70
CA SER A 307 -2.88 3.02 2.27
C SER A 307 -3.75 3.70 3.32
N LEU A 308 -3.19 4.62 4.13
CA LEU A 308 -3.96 5.38 5.11
C LEU A 308 -4.97 6.32 4.43
N ASN A 309 -4.55 7.04 3.39
CA ASN A 309 -5.44 7.89 2.60
C ASN A 309 -6.60 7.11 1.98
N GLU A 310 -6.29 5.94 1.40
CA GLU A 310 -7.29 5.05 0.83
C GLU A 310 -8.23 4.51 1.93
N ALA A 311 -7.70 4.07 3.07
CA ALA A 311 -8.51 3.55 4.17
C ALA A 311 -9.48 4.58 4.75
N LEU A 312 -9.06 5.83 4.89
CA LEU A 312 -9.94 6.95 5.28
C LEU A 312 -11.02 7.20 4.21
N THR A 313 -10.65 7.14 2.93
CA THR A 313 -11.61 7.23 1.81
C THR A 313 -12.62 6.09 1.87
N HIS A 314 -12.18 4.86 2.14
CA HIS A 314 -13.07 3.69 2.28
C HIS A 314 -14.02 3.86 3.47
N GLY A 315 -13.54 4.40 4.59
CA GLY A 315 -14.39 4.77 5.73
C GLY A 315 -15.46 5.79 5.34
N GLY A 316 -15.10 6.75 4.50
CA GLY A 316 -16.03 7.71 3.90
C GLY A 316 -17.09 7.03 3.02
N LEU A 317 -16.68 6.10 2.14
CA LEU A 317 -17.58 5.31 1.30
C LEU A 317 -18.58 4.50 2.13
N ALA A 318 -18.12 3.86 3.22
CA ALA A 318 -18.98 3.09 4.12
C ALA A 318 -20.08 3.96 4.77
N ASN A 319 -19.77 5.23 5.05
CA ASN A 319 -20.67 6.18 5.69
C ASN A 319 -21.37 7.16 4.72
N ARG A 320 -21.13 7.04 3.40
CA ARG A 320 -21.60 7.96 2.35
C ARG A 320 -21.24 9.44 2.62
N VAL A 321 -20.05 9.67 3.18
CA VAL A 321 -19.53 11.01 3.47
C VAL A 321 -18.18 11.24 2.81
N LYS A 322 -17.89 12.50 2.49
CA LYS A 322 -16.58 12.93 2.03
C LYS A 322 -15.66 13.11 3.23
N VAL A 323 -14.51 12.48 3.21
CA VAL A 323 -13.47 12.69 4.22
C VAL A 323 -12.45 13.69 3.69
N ASN A 324 -12.32 14.82 4.37
CA ASN A 324 -11.28 15.81 4.13
C ASN A 324 -10.12 15.51 5.09
N ILE A 325 -8.96 15.15 4.54
CA ILE A 325 -7.77 14.83 5.34
C ILE A 325 -6.93 16.09 5.49
N LYS A 326 -6.73 16.55 6.73
CA LYS A 326 -5.82 17.64 7.04
C LYS A 326 -4.54 17.10 7.66
N TRP A 327 -3.47 17.15 6.89
CA TRP A 327 -2.13 16.77 7.37
C TRP A 327 -1.57 17.87 8.27
N ILE A 328 -1.10 17.48 9.45
CA ILE A 328 -0.57 18.39 10.48
C ILE A 328 0.80 17.87 10.90
N ASP A 329 1.81 18.72 10.80
CA ASP A 329 3.16 18.36 11.23
C ASP A 329 3.22 18.34 12.77
N ALA A 330 3.55 17.18 13.33
CA ALA A 330 3.65 17.00 14.77
C ALA A 330 4.69 17.92 15.43
N GLU A 331 5.74 18.32 14.71
CA GLU A 331 6.81 19.20 15.24
C GLU A 331 6.30 20.62 15.56
N LEU A 332 5.20 21.05 14.93
CA LEU A 332 4.58 22.35 15.26
C LEU A 332 4.11 22.40 16.72
N PHE A 333 3.64 21.28 17.26
CA PHE A 333 3.11 21.18 18.62
C PHE A 333 4.20 21.11 19.69
N GLU A 334 5.43 20.84 19.31
CA GLU A 334 6.61 20.89 20.21
C GLU A 334 7.07 22.34 20.45
N GLN A 335 6.66 23.28 19.60
CA GLN A 335 7.09 24.67 19.63
C GLN A 335 6.11 25.58 20.39
N SER A 336 4.80 25.29 20.37
CA SER A 336 3.77 26.13 20.98
C SER A 336 2.49 25.35 21.31
N GLU A 337 2.07 25.42 22.58
CA GLU A 337 0.79 24.84 23.02
C GLU A 337 -0.44 25.53 22.37
N ASP A 338 -0.34 26.82 22.06
CA ASP A 338 -1.44 27.57 21.41
C ASP A 338 -1.74 27.08 19.99
N GLU A 339 -0.74 26.51 19.31
CA GLU A 339 -0.93 25.94 17.97
C GLU A 339 -1.72 24.65 17.98
N ILE A 340 -1.69 23.89 19.10
CA ILE A 340 -2.43 22.63 19.24
C ILE A 340 -3.92 22.89 19.12
N ALA A 341 -4.46 23.80 19.93
CA ALA A 341 -5.87 24.14 19.89
C ALA A 341 -6.28 24.71 18.52
N THR A 342 -5.50 25.66 17.99
CA THR A 342 -5.77 26.28 16.69
C THR A 342 -5.84 25.25 15.56
N ALA A 343 -4.97 24.26 15.56
CA ALA A 343 -4.90 23.25 14.51
C ALA A 343 -5.96 22.15 14.67
N LEU A 344 -6.28 21.75 15.92
CA LEU A 344 -7.08 20.56 16.21
C LEU A 344 -8.55 20.85 16.54
N GLU A 345 -8.91 22.03 17.05
CA GLU A 345 -10.33 22.36 17.33
C GLU A 345 -11.26 22.22 16.10
N PRO A 346 -10.82 22.57 14.86
CA PRO A 346 -11.68 22.40 13.70
C PRO A 346 -11.82 20.94 13.22
N MET A 347 -11.14 19.98 13.85
CA MET A 347 -11.13 18.59 13.41
C MET A 347 -12.29 17.80 14.03
N ASN A 348 -12.95 16.98 13.22
CA ASN A 348 -14.02 16.09 13.68
C ASN A 348 -13.46 14.77 14.26
N ALA A 349 -12.24 14.41 13.93
CA ALA A 349 -11.46 13.34 14.55
C ALA A 349 -9.96 13.64 14.40
N ILE A 350 -9.15 13.04 15.27
CA ILE A 350 -7.69 13.14 15.25
C ILE A 350 -7.13 11.74 15.04
N LEU A 351 -6.20 11.60 14.11
CA LEU A 351 -5.50 10.35 13.82
C LEU A 351 -4.00 10.56 13.96
N VAL A 352 -3.34 9.67 14.71
CA VAL A 352 -1.87 9.60 14.78
C VAL A 352 -1.42 8.31 14.09
N PRO A 353 -0.77 8.41 12.92
CA PRO A 353 -0.39 7.26 12.12
C PRO A 353 0.84 6.56 12.64
N GLY A 354 1.12 5.39 12.06
CA GLY A 354 2.38 4.66 12.22
C GLY A 354 3.61 5.49 11.82
N GLY A 355 4.75 5.11 12.34
CA GLY A 355 6.04 5.76 12.08
C GLY A 355 7.13 5.20 12.97
N PHE A 356 8.35 5.75 12.82
CA PHE A 356 9.54 5.38 13.58
C PHE A 356 10.30 6.62 14.05
N GLY A 357 11.03 6.48 15.16
CA GLY A 357 11.98 7.47 15.69
C GLY A 357 11.33 8.63 16.47
N GLU A 358 12.16 9.33 17.20
CA GLU A 358 11.79 10.33 18.23
C GLU A 358 11.14 11.60 17.65
N ARG A 359 11.51 12.02 16.44
CA ARG A 359 11.07 13.29 15.85
C ARG A 359 9.55 13.45 15.83
N GLY A 360 9.03 14.53 16.43
CA GLY A 360 7.60 14.83 16.53
C GLY A 360 6.83 13.95 17.53
N SER A 361 7.51 13.19 18.40
CA SER A 361 6.84 12.31 19.37
C SER A 361 6.09 13.09 20.44
N GLU A 362 6.68 14.13 21.01
CA GLU A 362 6.00 14.96 22.04
C GLU A 362 4.81 15.71 21.44
N GLY A 363 4.89 16.18 20.21
CA GLY A 363 3.77 16.80 19.52
C GLY A 363 2.61 15.81 19.27
N LYS A 364 2.90 14.55 18.98
CA LYS A 364 1.88 13.49 18.88
C LYS A 364 1.24 13.19 20.22
N ILE A 365 2.04 13.11 21.31
CA ILE A 365 1.55 12.92 22.68
C ILE A 365 0.62 14.10 23.07
N ALA A 366 0.99 15.33 22.70
CA ALA A 366 0.16 16.50 22.92
C ALA A 366 -1.17 16.45 22.15
N ALA A 367 -1.16 15.95 20.90
CA ALA A 367 -2.37 15.73 20.13
C ALA A 367 -3.30 14.66 20.76
N VAL A 368 -2.72 13.57 21.29
CA VAL A 368 -3.47 12.56 22.06
C VAL A 368 -4.12 13.17 23.28
N LYS A 369 -3.36 13.94 24.07
CA LYS A 369 -3.87 14.65 25.26
C LYS A 369 -5.04 15.56 24.89
N PHE A 370 -4.90 16.36 23.84
CA PHE A 370 -5.97 17.24 23.34
C PHE A 370 -7.22 16.43 23.00
N ALA A 371 -7.09 15.34 22.24
CA ALA A 371 -8.21 14.49 21.85
C ALA A 371 -8.94 13.93 23.09
N ARG A 372 -8.19 13.40 24.07
CA ARG A 372 -8.73 12.86 25.32
C ARG A 372 -9.48 13.94 26.13
N GLU A 373 -8.87 15.11 26.36
CA GLU A 373 -9.43 16.15 27.21
C GLU A 373 -10.62 16.88 26.58
N ARG A 374 -10.63 17.00 25.22
CA ARG A 374 -11.70 17.65 24.46
C ARG A 374 -12.77 16.70 23.95
N HIS A 375 -12.66 15.41 24.26
CA HIS A 375 -13.57 14.35 23.78
C HIS A 375 -13.72 14.32 22.26
N VAL A 376 -12.62 14.62 21.52
CA VAL A 376 -12.57 14.50 20.07
C VAL A 376 -12.22 13.06 19.70
N PRO A 377 -12.96 12.37 18.81
CA PRO A 377 -12.63 11.02 18.38
C PRO A 377 -11.15 10.86 18.02
N PHE A 378 -10.50 9.84 18.57
CA PHE A 378 -9.07 9.61 18.43
C PHE A 378 -8.76 8.21 17.90
N PHE A 379 -7.90 8.14 16.86
CA PHE A 379 -7.39 6.89 16.33
C PHE A 379 -5.85 6.89 16.31
N GLY A 380 -5.26 6.00 17.12
CA GLY A 380 -3.80 5.79 17.18
C GLY A 380 -3.40 4.50 16.46
N ILE A 381 -2.55 4.57 15.44
CA ILE A 381 -2.10 3.42 14.66
C ILE A 381 -0.61 3.18 14.93
N CYS A 382 -0.23 1.96 15.32
CA CYS A 382 1.14 1.53 15.58
C CYS A 382 1.85 2.49 16.56
N LEU A 383 2.75 3.35 16.09
CA LEU A 383 3.35 4.40 16.92
C LEU A 383 2.27 5.29 17.59
N GLY A 384 1.14 5.52 16.94
CA GLY A 384 0.03 6.30 17.48
C GLY A 384 -0.59 5.67 18.73
N MET A 385 -0.74 4.34 18.77
CA MET A 385 -1.12 3.61 19.99
C MET A 385 -0.07 3.76 21.08
N GLN A 386 1.20 3.63 20.74
CA GLN A 386 2.31 3.78 21.68
C GLN A 386 2.32 5.18 22.32
N MET A 387 2.08 6.23 21.50
CA MET A 387 1.93 7.60 22.01
C MET A 387 0.74 7.75 22.94
N ALA A 388 -0.38 7.07 22.68
CA ALA A 388 -1.55 7.05 23.56
C ALA A 388 -1.25 6.36 24.91
N CYS A 389 -0.47 5.30 24.90
CA CYS A 389 -0.02 4.63 26.12
C CYS A 389 0.94 5.51 26.94
N ILE A 390 1.88 6.20 26.29
CA ILE A 390 2.80 7.14 26.97
C ILE A 390 2.01 8.33 27.54
N GLU A 391 1.07 8.90 26.79
CA GLU A 391 0.19 9.98 27.28
C GLU A 391 -0.61 9.53 28.51
N GLY A 392 -1.27 8.37 28.40
CA GLY A 392 -2.03 7.79 29.52
C GLY A 392 -1.17 7.53 30.76
N ALA A 393 0.02 6.98 30.57
CA ALA A 393 0.98 6.74 31.66
C ALA A 393 1.37 8.04 32.37
N ARG A 394 1.74 9.09 31.62
CA ARG A 394 2.16 10.38 32.18
C ARG A 394 1.04 11.15 32.85
N ASN A 395 -0.13 11.23 32.24
CA ASN A 395 -1.18 12.18 32.61
C ASN A 395 -2.33 11.56 33.40
N THR A 396 -2.55 10.24 33.31
CA THR A 396 -3.69 9.58 34.00
C THR A 396 -3.26 8.46 34.95
N ALA A 397 -2.12 7.79 34.72
CA ALA A 397 -1.61 6.72 35.54
C ALA A 397 -0.50 7.16 36.53
N GLY A 398 -0.04 8.42 36.44
CA GLY A 398 0.96 8.98 37.38
C GLY A 398 2.39 8.45 37.19
N VAL A 399 2.70 7.83 36.04
CA VAL A 399 4.04 7.33 35.70
C VAL A 399 4.86 8.47 35.13
N VAL A 400 5.47 9.26 35.99
CA VAL A 400 6.28 10.42 35.61
C VAL A 400 7.52 9.96 34.85
N GLY A 401 7.76 10.51 33.67
CA GLY A 401 8.91 10.15 32.83
C GLY A 401 8.68 8.95 31.92
N ALA A 402 7.44 8.45 31.82
CA ALA A 402 7.06 7.41 30.87
C ALA A 402 7.51 7.78 29.44
N SER A 403 8.20 6.85 28.76
CA SER A 403 8.75 7.06 27.41
C SER A 403 8.93 5.74 26.66
N SER A 404 9.47 5.82 25.47
CA SER A 404 9.89 4.68 24.65
C SER A 404 11.41 4.53 24.66
N THR A 405 11.93 3.30 24.72
CA THR A 405 13.37 3.02 24.50
C THR A 405 13.81 3.35 23.06
N GLU A 406 12.87 3.53 22.13
CA GLU A 406 13.14 4.04 20.78
C GLU A 406 13.66 5.48 20.79
N PHE A 407 13.28 6.27 21.79
CA PHE A 407 13.64 7.69 21.93
C PHE A 407 14.87 7.92 22.79
N GLY A 408 15.47 6.87 23.32
CA GLY A 408 16.65 6.91 24.16
C GLY A 408 16.47 6.24 25.51
N LEU A 409 17.44 6.46 26.39
CA LEU A 409 17.40 5.86 27.73
C LEU A 409 16.28 6.47 28.56
N THR A 410 15.46 5.62 29.17
CA THR A 410 14.36 6.01 30.07
C THR A 410 14.34 5.10 31.30
N THR A 411 13.90 5.64 32.44
CA THR A 411 13.66 4.86 33.66
C THR A 411 12.28 4.21 33.70
N GLU A 412 11.37 4.70 32.84
CA GLU A 412 9.99 4.23 32.75
C GLU A 412 9.67 3.83 31.30
N PRO A 413 10.17 2.65 30.83
CA PRO A 413 10.00 2.20 29.47
C PRO A 413 8.60 1.61 29.26
N VAL A 414 7.61 2.48 29.10
CA VAL A 414 6.22 2.07 28.78
C VAL A 414 6.13 1.44 27.39
N VAL A 415 7.07 1.80 26.51
CA VAL A 415 7.26 1.19 25.19
C VAL A 415 8.73 0.77 25.06
N GLY A 416 8.97 -0.46 24.61
CA GLY A 416 10.32 -1.00 24.49
C GLY A 416 10.43 -2.15 23.49
N ILE A 417 11.65 -2.62 23.23
CA ILE A 417 11.90 -3.80 22.40
C ILE A 417 11.48 -5.05 23.19
N ILE A 418 10.75 -5.97 22.59
CA ILE A 418 10.26 -7.21 23.22
C ILE A 418 11.34 -7.98 23.99
N THR A 419 12.56 -8.02 23.44
CA THR A 419 13.70 -8.74 24.05
C THR A 419 14.29 -8.07 25.30
N GLU A 420 13.98 -6.80 25.57
CA GLU A 420 14.52 -6.06 26.70
C GLU A 420 13.77 -6.32 28.02
N TRP A 421 12.48 -6.67 27.95
CA TRP A 421 11.64 -6.86 29.13
C TRP A 421 11.12 -8.29 29.34
N MET A 422 11.13 -9.16 28.38
CA MET A 422 11.01 -10.60 28.58
C MET A 422 12.22 -11.20 29.31
N SER A 423 13.33 -10.47 29.43
CA SER A 423 14.58 -10.95 30.00
C SER A 423 14.81 -10.59 31.47
N GLN A 424 13.82 -10.14 32.22
CA GLN A 424 13.99 -9.95 33.69
C GLN A 424 14.23 -11.27 34.47
N GLU A 425 14.05 -12.43 33.82
CA GLU A 425 14.47 -13.74 34.36
C GLU A 425 15.76 -14.31 33.71
N GLY A 426 16.39 -13.61 32.76
CA GLY A 426 17.63 -14.09 32.13
C GLY A 426 18.11 -13.25 30.97
N ILE A 427 19.07 -12.38 31.21
CA ILE A 427 19.69 -11.50 30.24
C ILE A 427 20.51 -12.30 29.22
N GLN A 428 20.06 -12.38 27.97
CA GLN A 428 20.94 -12.56 26.82
C GLN A 428 21.07 -11.21 26.09
N LYS A 429 22.20 -10.54 26.29
CA LYS A 429 22.62 -9.37 25.49
C LYS A 429 22.71 -9.79 24.03
N ARG A 430 21.84 -9.28 23.17
CA ARG A 430 22.10 -9.26 21.71
C ARG A 430 23.06 -8.10 21.43
N GLU A 431 24.13 -8.40 20.74
CA GLU A 431 25.13 -7.42 20.28
C GLU A 431 24.48 -6.37 19.37
N THR A 432 24.76 -5.11 19.66
CA THR A 432 24.51 -3.96 18.78
C THR A 432 25.32 -4.15 17.49
N GLY A 433 24.67 -4.63 16.43
CA GLY A 433 25.32 -4.84 15.11
C GLY A 433 24.71 -5.96 14.28
N GLY A 434 23.66 -6.61 14.74
CA GLY A 434 22.91 -7.62 13.96
C GLY A 434 22.00 -6.98 12.90
N ASP A 435 21.69 -7.78 11.88
CA ASP A 435 20.84 -7.45 10.74
C ASP A 435 19.56 -6.72 11.18
N MET A 436 19.33 -5.51 10.69
CA MET A 436 18.20 -4.67 11.09
C MET A 436 16.83 -5.26 10.70
N GLY A 437 16.77 -6.25 9.81
CA GLY A 437 15.55 -6.91 9.36
C GLY A 437 15.01 -8.05 10.24
N GLY A 438 15.80 -8.57 11.21
CA GLY A 438 15.49 -9.84 11.91
C GLY A 438 14.67 -9.73 13.20
N THR A 439 14.21 -8.54 13.62
CA THR A 439 13.56 -8.32 14.93
C THR A 439 12.19 -7.63 14.85
N MET A 440 11.66 -7.40 13.65
CA MET A 440 10.33 -6.82 13.47
C MET A 440 9.23 -7.90 13.47
N ARG A 441 8.07 -7.56 14.03
CA ARG A 441 6.83 -8.27 13.70
C ARG A 441 6.38 -7.81 12.32
N LEU A 442 6.38 -8.73 11.36
CA LEU A 442 6.03 -8.48 9.97
C LEU A 442 4.95 -9.46 9.51
N GLY A 443 3.90 -8.94 8.89
CA GLY A 443 2.81 -9.74 8.36
C GLY A 443 1.61 -9.84 9.29
N ALA A 444 0.73 -10.79 9.01
CA ALA A 444 -0.49 -11.00 9.77
C ALA A 444 -0.24 -11.76 11.07
N TYR A 445 -0.77 -11.22 12.16
CA TYR A 445 -0.79 -11.85 13.48
C TYR A 445 -2.20 -11.82 14.04
N ASP A 446 -2.54 -12.88 14.78
CA ASP A 446 -3.83 -13.01 15.41
C ASP A 446 -3.87 -12.24 16.73
N ALA A 447 -5.05 -11.72 17.06
CA ALA A 447 -5.34 -11.09 18.34
C ALA A 447 -6.70 -11.53 18.87
N VAL A 448 -6.81 -11.58 20.21
CA VAL A 448 -8.03 -11.91 20.93
C VAL A 448 -8.58 -10.65 21.61
N LEU A 449 -9.84 -10.32 21.33
CA LEU A 449 -10.52 -9.15 21.85
C LEU A 449 -11.36 -9.49 23.09
N ASP A 450 -11.41 -8.54 24.04
CA ASP A 450 -12.40 -8.62 25.12
C ASP A 450 -13.81 -8.50 24.51
N GLY A 451 -14.63 -9.52 24.69
CA GLY A 451 -15.97 -9.60 24.11
C GLY A 451 -16.93 -8.47 24.54
N ASN A 452 -16.62 -7.75 25.61
CA ASN A 452 -17.40 -6.59 26.09
C ASN A 452 -16.85 -5.25 25.60
N SER A 453 -15.73 -5.26 24.86
CA SER A 453 -15.08 -4.04 24.37
C SER A 453 -15.86 -3.39 23.22
N HIS A 454 -15.68 -2.10 23.06
CA HIS A 454 -16.20 -1.38 21.88
C HIS A 454 -15.58 -1.91 20.59
N VAL A 455 -14.28 -2.24 20.63
CA VAL A 455 -13.57 -2.80 19.46
C VAL A 455 -14.16 -4.15 19.04
N ALA A 456 -14.46 -5.07 19.97
CA ALA A 456 -15.10 -6.34 19.63
C ALA A 456 -16.47 -6.12 18.94
N SER A 457 -17.23 -5.12 19.42
CA SER A 457 -18.49 -4.71 18.76
C SER A 457 -18.29 -4.17 17.36
N ILE A 458 -17.20 -3.43 17.11
CA ILE A 458 -16.86 -2.88 15.77
C ILE A 458 -16.50 -3.99 14.80
N TYR A 459 -15.67 -4.95 15.21
CA TYR A 459 -15.27 -6.09 14.37
C TYR A 459 -16.40 -7.12 14.21
N GLY A 460 -17.30 -7.23 15.20
CA GLY A 460 -18.30 -8.30 15.23
C GLY A 460 -17.70 -9.70 15.48
N SER A 461 -16.45 -9.76 16.01
CA SER A 461 -15.69 -10.97 16.31
C SER A 461 -14.79 -10.73 17.52
N GLN A 462 -14.45 -11.79 18.23
CA GLN A 462 -13.44 -11.77 19.30
C GLN A 462 -12.05 -12.23 18.80
N GLU A 463 -11.96 -12.82 17.63
CA GLU A 463 -10.69 -13.20 17.02
C GLU A 463 -10.51 -12.40 15.75
N ILE A 464 -9.36 -11.75 15.62
CA ILE A 464 -8.97 -10.95 14.45
C ILE A 464 -7.55 -11.30 14.02
N SER A 465 -7.22 -11.02 12.78
CA SER A 465 -5.87 -11.18 12.25
C SER A 465 -5.52 -9.92 11.47
N GLU A 466 -4.44 -9.23 11.88
CA GLU A 466 -4.06 -7.94 11.33
C GLU A 466 -2.58 -7.86 10.98
N ARG A 467 -2.20 -6.96 10.04
CA ARG A 467 -0.82 -6.82 9.56
C ARG A 467 -0.01 -5.91 10.45
N HIS A 468 1.20 -6.35 10.80
CA HIS A 468 2.15 -5.64 11.64
C HIS A 468 3.41 -5.26 10.86
N ARG A 469 4.03 -4.14 11.28
CA ARG A 469 5.36 -3.71 10.87
C ARG A 469 5.97 -2.82 11.94
N HIS A 470 6.49 -3.44 13.01
CA HIS A 470 7.09 -2.69 14.13
C HIS A 470 8.07 -3.54 14.93
N ARG A 471 8.94 -2.89 15.71
CA ARG A 471 9.94 -3.50 16.63
C ARG A 471 9.61 -3.25 18.09
N TYR A 472 8.96 -2.12 18.35
CA TYR A 472 8.67 -1.68 19.70
C TYR A 472 7.24 -2.05 20.03
N GLU A 473 7.03 -2.44 21.29
CA GLU A 473 5.75 -2.89 21.82
C GLU A 473 5.43 -2.13 23.12
N VAL A 474 4.16 -2.02 23.44
CA VAL A 474 3.73 -1.52 24.75
C VAL A 474 4.08 -2.58 25.81
N ASN A 475 4.74 -2.14 26.89
CA ASN A 475 5.18 -3.02 27.96
C ASN A 475 4.01 -3.42 28.86
N VAL A 476 3.65 -4.69 28.84
CA VAL A 476 2.52 -5.25 29.59
C VAL A 476 2.62 -5.03 31.11
N HIS A 477 3.82 -4.80 31.66
CA HIS A 477 4.00 -4.50 33.09
C HIS A 477 3.32 -3.20 33.55
N TYR A 478 3.05 -2.28 32.62
CA TYR A 478 2.33 -1.03 32.90
C TYR A 478 0.82 -1.16 32.73
N LYS A 479 0.32 -2.35 32.35
CA LYS A 479 -1.10 -2.59 32.06
C LYS A 479 -2.00 -2.15 33.20
N ASP A 480 -1.76 -2.66 34.41
CA ASP A 480 -2.61 -2.36 35.58
C ASP A 480 -2.66 -0.85 35.88
N ALA A 481 -1.53 -0.15 35.76
CA ALA A 481 -1.46 1.29 35.99
C ALA A 481 -2.24 2.07 34.90
N LEU A 482 -2.10 1.67 33.65
CA LEU A 482 -2.81 2.28 32.51
C LEU A 482 -4.32 2.05 32.59
N GLU A 483 -4.76 0.84 32.98
CA GLU A 483 -6.18 0.51 33.15
C GLU A 483 -6.80 1.29 34.34
N GLN A 484 -6.07 1.45 35.44
CA GLN A 484 -6.49 2.34 36.56
C GLN A 484 -6.58 3.81 36.07
N GLY A 485 -5.77 4.23 35.13
CA GLY A 485 -5.82 5.51 34.46
C GLY A 485 -6.90 5.63 33.37
N GLY A 486 -7.75 4.60 33.17
CA GLY A 486 -8.87 4.57 32.25
C GLY A 486 -8.50 4.20 30.81
N LEU A 487 -7.27 3.72 30.54
CA LEU A 487 -6.87 3.18 29.24
C LEU A 487 -6.87 1.66 29.31
N VAL A 488 -7.89 1.02 28.76
CA VAL A 488 -8.15 -0.43 28.86
C VAL A 488 -7.51 -1.17 27.70
N PHE A 489 -6.91 -2.33 27.97
CA PHE A 489 -6.34 -3.23 26.98
C PHE A 489 -7.44 -4.16 26.46
N SER A 490 -8.07 -3.80 25.37
CA SER A 490 -9.21 -4.50 24.79
C SER A 490 -8.85 -5.56 23.75
N GLY A 491 -7.58 -5.65 23.35
CA GLY A 491 -7.05 -6.69 22.47
C GLY A 491 -5.63 -7.09 22.86
N MET A 492 -5.37 -8.39 22.89
CA MET A 492 -4.08 -8.97 23.24
C MET A 492 -3.70 -10.05 22.24
N SER A 493 -2.40 -10.36 22.11
CA SER A 493 -1.94 -11.57 21.42
C SER A 493 -2.59 -12.82 22.03
N PRO A 494 -2.71 -13.95 21.31
CA PRO A 494 -3.38 -15.15 21.81
C PRO A 494 -2.79 -15.74 23.10
N ASP A 495 -1.50 -15.50 23.36
CA ASP A 495 -0.81 -15.87 24.60
C ASP A 495 -1.04 -14.86 25.75
N GLY A 496 -1.62 -13.70 25.45
CA GLY A 496 -1.89 -12.63 26.42
C GLY A 496 -0.68 -11.78 26.79
N GLU A 497 0.45 -11.93 26.09
CA GLU A 497 1.71 -11.25 26.45
C GLU A 497 1.85 -9.88 25.77
N LEU A 498 1.31 -9.72 24.54
CA LEU A 498 1.49 -8.51 23.74
C LEU A 498 0.19 -7.71 23.62
N PRO A 499 0.20 -6.43 24.03
CA PRO A 499 -0.92 -5.53 23.83
C PRO A 499 -1.11 -5.18 22.35
N GLU A 500 -2.29 -5.48 21.82
CA GLU A 500 -2.64 -5.24 20.41
C GLU A 500 -3.57 -4.03 20.24
N ILE A 501 -4.47 -3.80 21.21
CA ILE A 501 -5.47 -2.73 21.15
C ILE A 501 -5.69 -2.13 22.52
N VAL A 502 -5.75 -0.80 22.58
CA VAL A 502 -6.18 -0.05 23.76
C VAL A 502 -7.38 0.82 23.42
N GLU A 503 -8.28 1.02 24.39
CA GLU A 503 -9.43 1.92 24.26
C GLU A 503 -9.74 2.67 25.56
N ARG A 504 -10.45 3.80 25.46
CA ARG A 504 -11.03 4.52 26.61
C ARG A 504 -12.55 4.37 26.58
N PRO A 505 -13.13 3.54 27.44
CA PRO A 505 -14.58 3.30 27.45
C PRO A 505 -15.43 4.53 27.82
N ASP A 506 -14.86 5.47 28.55
CA ASP A 506 -15.47 6.74 28.97
C ASP A 506 -15.40 7.85 27.91
N HIS A 507 -14.71 7.59 26.78
CA HIS A 507 -14.55 8.53 25.69
C HIS A 507 -15.50 8.21 24.53
N PRO A 508 -16.05 9.20 23.79
CA PRO A 508 -16.95 8.94 22.66
C PRO A 508 -16.40 7.96 21.62
N TRP A 509 -15.12 8.06 21.30
CA TRP A 509 -14.40 7.10 20.47
C TRP A 509 -12.89 7.32 20.63
N PHE A 510 -12.20 6.41 21.29
CA PHE A 510 -10.75 6.49 21.50
C PHE A 510 -10.17 5.08 21.42
N ILE A 511 -9.48 4.81 20.31
CA ILE A 511 -8.91 3.49 20.01
C ILE A 511 -7.47 3.66 19.54
N GLY A 512 -6.57 2.86 20.11
CA GLY A 512 -5.19 2.69 19.64
C GLY A 512 -4.96 1.23 19.25
N VAL A 513 -4.29 0.98 18.13
CA VAL A 513 -3.97 -0.35 17.63
C VAL A 513 -2.50 -0.47 17.28
N GLN A 514 -1.87 -1.61 17.60
CA GLN A 514 -0.45 -1.83 17.32
C GLN A 514 -0.17 -2.22 15.86
N PHE A 515 -1.13 -2.83 15.22
CA PHE A 515 -1.09 -3.21 13.80
C PHE A 515 -1.41 -2.05 12.85
N LEU A 516 -1.37 -2.30 11.54
CA LEU A 516 -1.61 -1.36 10.46
C LEU A 516 -2.92 -1.70 9.72
N PRO A 517 -4.10 -1.30 10.24
CA PRO A 517 -5.39 -1.68 9.66
C PRO A 517 -5.62 -1.10 8.25
N GLU A 518 -4.93 -0.01 7.90
CA GLU A 518 -4.97 0.59 6.58
C GLU A 518 -4.55 -0.38 5.47
N LEU A 519 -3.64 -1.33 5.75
CA LEU A 519 -3.15 -2.29 4.78
C LEU A 519 -4.20 -3.34 4.38
N LYS A 520 -5.24 -3.55 5.21
CA LYS A 520 -6.34 -4.49 4.92
C LYS A 520 -7.61 -3.80 4.41
N SER A 521 -7.67 -2.46 4.40
CA SER A 521 -8.84 -1.74 3.93
C SER A 521 -8.98 -1.79 2.41
N ARG A 522 -10.19 -2.06 1.93
CA ARG A 522 -10.53 -2.17 0.50
C ARG A 522 -11.81 -1.38 0.21
N PRO A 523 -12.00 -0.86 -1.01
CA PRO A 523 -13.19 -0.04 -1.32
C PRO A 523 -14.50 -0.83 -1.19
N PHE A 524 -14.47 -2.14 -1.49
CA PHE A 524 -15.64 -3.04 -1.39
C PHE A 524 -15.78 -3.72 -0.03
N ALA A 525 -14.76 -3.61 0.83
CA ALA A 525 -14.73 -4.11 2.20
C ALA A 525 -13.92 -3.13 3.06
N PRO A 526 -14.48 -1.93 3.36
CA PRO A 526 -13.83 -0.94 4.21
C PRO A 526 -13.48 -1.56 5.56
N HIS A 527 -12.27 -1.29 6.04
CA HIS A 527 -11.85 -1.82 7.33
C HIS A 527 -12.74 -1.29 8.45
N PRO A 528 -13.24 -2.13 9.37
CA PRO A 528 -14.27 -1.76 10.34
C PRO A 528 -13.84 -0.61 11.26
N LEU A 529 -12.58 -0.51 11.65
CA LEU A 529 -12.08 0.59 12.47
C LEU A 529 -12.12 1.93 11.74
N PHE A 530 -11.77 1.99 10.45
CA PHE A 530 -11.87 3.21 9.66
C PHE A 530 -13.32 3.62 9.42
N ALA A 531 -14.20 2.66 9.13
CA ALA A 531 -15.63 2.93 9.00
C ALA A 531 -16.22 3.48 10.31
N SER A 532 -15.87 2.91 11.44
CA SER A 532 -16.30 3.36 12.78
C SER A 532 -15.72 4.71 13.16
N CYS A 533 -14.43 4.96 12.89
CA CYS A 533 -13.78 6.26 13.14
C CYS A 533 -14.46 7.40 12.37
N VAL A 534 -14.72 7.19 11.06
CA VAL A 534 -15.44 8.18 10.23
C VAL A 534 -16.87 8.39 10.72
N LYS A 535 -17.53 7.32 11.19
CA LYS A 535 -18.85 7.44 11.83
C LYS A 535 -18.81 8.28 13.10
N ALA A 536 -17.80 8.09 13.94
CA ALA A 536 -17.59 8.90 15.14
C ALA A 536 -17.31 10.36 14.80
N ALA A 537 -16.46 10.63 13.79
CA ALA A 537 -16.20 11.97 13.27
C ALA A 537 -17.47 12.66 12.77
N LEU A 538 -18.36 11.91 12.07
CA LEU A 538 -19.64 12.43 11.61
C LEU A 538 -20.59 12.78 12.78
N ASN A 539 -20.59 11.97 13.83
CA ASN A 539 -21.37 12.27 15.04
C ASN A 539 -20.83 13.54 15.73
N GLN A 540 -19.50 13.68 15.83
CA GLN A 540 -18.86 14.87 16.38
C GLN A 540 -19.21 16.12 15.58
N SER A 541 -19.20 16.08 14.25
CA SER A 541 -19.54 17.22 13.38
C SER A 541 -20.98 17.72 13.55
N ARG A 542 -21.89 16.87 14.05
CA ARG A 542 -23.30 17.22 14.32
C ARG A 542 -23.52 17.81 15.70
N LEU A 543 -22.51 17.77 16.57
CA LEU A 543 -22.55 18.34 17.90
C LEU A 543 -22.00 19.77 17.97
N VAL A 544 -21.29 20.17 16.91
CA VAL A 544 -20.75 21.51 16.69
C VAL A 544 -21.67 22.28 15.72
#